data_3f59c59830451da6f11f8fba6fcc37f8
#
_entry.id   3f59c59830451da6f11f8fba6fcc37f8
#
_cell.length_a   1.000
_cell.length_b   1.000
_cell.length_c   1.000
_cell.angle_alpha   90.00
_cell.angle_beta   90.00
_cell.angle_gamma   90.00
#
_symmetry.space_group_name_H-M   'P 1'
#
loop_
_entity.id
_entity.type
_entity.pdbx_description
1 polymer ?
#
loop_
_entity_poly.entity_id
_entity_poly.type
_entity_poly.pdbx_seq_one_letter_code
_entity_poly.pdbx_strand_id
1 'polypeptide(L)'
;MARPEKNRKVSQPPIMKGFKPYGIPRCKLETVQLTLEEYESIRLVNYEMLPQKDAAVHMNVSRPTLTRIYNKALKNISKAFIEGKAIEIEGGNYEFDKAWSRCKNCHNLVEGEHHKAKCKNKKNCKSKGLKKLNI
;
A
#
# COMPACT_ATOMS: atom_id res chain seq x y z
N MET A 1 20.94 -22.40 3.56
CA MET A 1 19.52 -22.30 3.11
C MET A 1 18.95 -20.96 3.55
N ALA A 2 18.43 -20.23 2.60
CA ALA A 2 17.70 -19.00 2.95
C ALA A 2 16.41 -19.38 3.69
N ARG A 3 16.17 -18.77 4.85
CA ARG A 3 14.93 -18.92 5.60
C ARG A 3 13.79 -18.35 4.75
N PRO A 4 12.66 -19.08 4.52
CA PRO A 4 11.56 -18.53 3.76
C PRO A 4 11.03 -17.26 4.43
N GLU A 5 10.88 -16.20 3.63
CA GLU A 5 10.30 -14.95 4.12
C GLU A 5 8.81 -15.15 4.42
N LYS A 6 8.42 -14.82 5.65
CA LYS A 6 7.00 -14.83 6.02
C LYS A 6 6.29 -13.62 5.40
N ASN A 7 5.09 -13.84 4.91
CA ASN A 7 4.24 -12.74 4.48
C ASN A 7 3.91 -11.85 5.69
N ARG A 8 4.04 -10.53 5.49
CA ARG A 8 3.68 -9.53 6.49
C ARG A 8 2.20 -9.19 6.35
N LYS A 9 1.54 -9.00 7.48
CA LYS A 9 0.14 -8.60 7.47
C LYS A 9 0.00 -7.12 7.16
N VAL A 10 -0.87 -6.82 6.20
CA VAL A 10 -1.31 -5.48 5.84
C VAL A 10 -2.81 -5.41 6.04
N SER A 11 -3.30 -4.45 6.82
CA SER A 11 -4.72 -4.36 7.18
C SER A 11 -5.61 -4.13 5.96
N GLN A 12 -5.23 -3.19 5.11
CA GLN A 12 -5.97 -2.87 3.90
C GLN A 12 -5.03 -2.27 2.86
N PRO A 13 -5.35 -2.42 1.57
CA PRO A 13 -4.57 -1.78 0.52
C PRO A 13 -4.69 -0.27 0.59
N PRO A 14 -3.68 0.48 0.10
CA PRO A 14 -3.79 1.92 -0.01
C PRO A 14 -4.92 2.33 -0.94
N ILE A 15 -5.58 3.45 -0.64
CA ILE A 15 -6.69 3.96 -1.45
C ILE A 15 -6.22 4.49 -2.82
N MET A 16 -4.92 4.75 -2.98
CA MET A 16 -4.30 5.22 -4.23
C MET A 16 -3.17 4.28 -4.65
N LYS A 17 -2.73 4.40 -5.88
CA LYS A 17 -1.58 3.65 -6.40
C LYS A 17 -0.24 4.27 -6.06
N GLY A 18 -0.22 5.55 -5.72
CA GLY A 18 1.00 6.28 -5.42
C GLY A 18 0.80 7.78 -5.52
N PHE A 19 1.90 8.50 -5.57
CA PHE A 19 1.93 9.95 -5.66
C PHE A 19 2.83 10.40 -6.79
N LYS A 20 2.43 11.46 -7.47
CA LYS A 20 3.25 12.11 -8.50
C LYS A 20 3.60 13.53 -8.07
N PRO A 21 4.86 13.97 -8.25
CA PRO A 21 5.22 15.34 -7.95
C PRO A 21 4.56 16.29 -8.94
N TYR A 22 4.08 17.40 -8.43
CA TYR A 22 3.55 18.50 -9.24
C TYR A 22 4.70 19.39 -9.69
N GLY A 23 4.70 19.83 -10.94
CA GLY A 23 5.73 20.74 -11.46
C GLY A 23 6.95 20.06 -12.07
N ILE A 24 7.00 18.74 -12.15
CA ILE A 24 8.05 18.00 -12.84
C ILE A 24 7.51 17.48 -14.19
N PRO A 25 8.19 17.76 -15.33
CA PRO A 25 7.77 17.25 -16.63
C PRO A 25 7.79 15.71 -16.68
N ARG A 26 6.82 15.10 -17.37
CA ARG A 26 6.72 13.64 -17.49
C ARG A 26 8.00 13.00 -18.04
N CYS A 27 8.67 13.65 -18.99
CA CYS A 27 9.90 13.14 -19.61
C CYS A 27 11.09 13.05 -18.63
N LYS A 28 11.04 13.79 -17.52
CA LYS A 28 12.07 13.78 -16.48
C LYS A 28 11.63 13.07 -15.20
N LEU A 29 10.41 12.52 -15.18
CA LEU A 29 9.84 11.91 -14.00
C LEU A 29 10.44 10.53 -13.77
N GLU A 30 11.12 10.36 -12.66
CA GLU A 30 11.57 9.07 -12.15
C GLU A 30 10.62 8.59 -11.05
N THR A 31 10.59 7.29 -10.80
CA THR A 31 9.71 6.67 -9.82
C THR A 31 10.51 5.93 -8.76
N VAL A 32 10.11 6.09 -7.51
CA VAL A 32 10.59 5.30 -6.38
C VAL A 32 9.50 4.29 -6.02
N GLN A 33 9.87 3.03 -5.91
CA GLN A 33 8.95 1.99 -5.48
C GLN A 33 8.88 1.93 -3.97
N LEU A 34 7.65 1.94 -3.42
CA LEU A 34 7.36 1.70 -2.02
C LEU A 34 6.57 0.41 -1.91
N THR A 35 7.07 -0.56 -1.16
CA THR A 35 6.35 -1.83 -0.99
C THR A 35 5.13 -1.65 -0.08
N LEU A 36 4.17 -2.57 -0.17
CA LEU A 36 2.98 -2.53 0.67
C LEU A 36 3.31 -2.71 2.16
N GLU A 37 4.31 -3.51 2.48
CA GLU A 37 4.80 -3.64 3.85
C GLU A 37 5.45 -2.35 4.38
N GLU A 38 6.18 -1.63 3.53
CA GLU A 38 6.74 -0.32 3.86
C GLU A 38 5.62 0.72 4.09
N TYR A 39 4.62 0.75 3.22
CA TYR A 39 3.43 1.58 3.39
C TYR A 39 2.72 1.29 4.72
N GLU A 40 2.50 0.02 5.05
CA GLU A 40 1.84 -0.37 6.30
C GLU A 40 2.65 0.03 7.53
N SER A 41 3.98 -0.06 7.48
CA SER A 41 4.83 0.39 8.58
C SER A 41 4.68 1.89 8.86
N ILE A 42 4.61 2.71 7.82
CA ILE A 42 4.35 4.16 7.96
C ILE A 42 2.95 4.41 8.51
N ARG A 43 1.95 3.69 8.01
CA ARG A 43 0.58 3.84 8.49
C ARG A 43 0.47 3.55 9.97
N LEU A 44 1.05 2.44 10.43
CA LEU A 44 0.98 2.04 11.84
C LEU A 44 1.77 2.96 12.76
N VAL A 45 3.00 3.27 12.40
CA VAL A 45 3.91 4.04 13.27
C VAL A 45 3.60 5.53 13.25
N ASN A 46 3.36 6.11 12.08
CA ASN A 46 3.20 7.57 11.94
C ASN A 46 1.74 8.02 11.92
N TYR A 47 0.86 7.30 11.26
CA TYR A 47 -0.56 7.67 11.16
C TYR A 47 -1.35 7.23 12.39
N GLU A 48 -1.25 5.95 12.76
CA GLU A 48 -1.91 5.40 13.95
C GLU A 48 -1.16 5.71 15.25
N MET A 49 0.04 6.26 15.15
CA MET A 49 0.89 6.62 16.29
C MET A 49 1.19 5.46 17.23
N LEU A 50 1.32 4.25 16.69
CA LEU A 50 1.67 3.08 17.48
C LEU A 50 3.16 3.01 17.76
N PRO A 51 3.57 2.55 18.95
CA PRO A 51 4.96 2.18 19.19
C PRO A 51 5.41 1.08 18.22
N GLN A 52 6.69 1.05 17.86
CA GLN A 52 7.22 0.04 16.94
C GLN A 52 6.95 -1.39 17.42
N LYS A 53 6.95 -1.63 18.72
CA LYS A 53 6.60 -2.92 19.31
C LYS A 53 5.20 -3.38 18.92
N ASP A 54 4.21 -2.48 19.02
CA ASP A 54 2.81 -2.78 18.72
C ASP A 54 2.60 -2.89 17.20
N ALA A 55 3.24 -2.03 16.42
CA ALA A 55 3.22 -2.11 14.97
C ALA A 55 3.79 -3.44 14.45
N ALA A 56 4.86 -3.93 15.07
CA ALA A 56 5.45 -5.23 14.73
C ALA A 56 4.46 -6.38 14.98
N VAL A 57 3.71 -6.33 16.06
CA VAL A 57 2.65 -7.31 16.35
C VAL A 57 1.57 -7.28 15.28
N HIS A 58 1.09 -6.10 14.90
CA HIS A 58 0.09 -5.94 13.85
C HIS A 58 0.54 -6.51 12.50
N MET A 59 1.80 -6.33 12.14
CA MET A 59 2.37 -6.84 10.89
C MET A 59 2.85 -8.30 10.98
N ASN A 60 2.76 -8.92 12.15
CA ASN A 60 3.24 -10.27 12.41
C ASN A 60 4.74 -10.45 12.09
N VAL A 61 5.54 -9.49 12.51
CA VAL A 61 7.00 -9.49 12.36
C VAL A 61 7.67 -9.20 13.70
N SER A 62 8.98 -9.47 13.79
CA SER A 62 9.78 -9.06 14.95
C SER A 62 10.00 -7.54 14.93
N ARG A 63 10.25 -6.95 16.10
CA ARG A 63 10.56 -5.52 16.21
C ARG A 63 11.76 -5.09 15.36
N PRO A 64 12.90 -5.83 15.35
CA PRO A 64 14.01 -5.50 14.46
C PRO A 64 13.64 -5.51 12.99
N THR A 65 12.81 -6.45 12.56
CA THR A 65 12.31 -6.53 11.18
C THR A 65 11.44 -5.32 10.86
N LEU A 66 10.53 -4.94 11.75
CA LEU A 66 9.72 -3.72 11.57
C LEU A 66 10.60 -2.48 11.45
N THR A 67 11.62 -2.35 12.29
CA THR A 67 12.53 -1.21 12.26
C THR A 67 13.24 -1.11 10.92
N ARG A 68 13.68 -2.22 10.34
CA ARG A 68 14.29 -2.25 8.99
C ARG A 68 13.31 -1.84 7.90
N ILE A 69 12.08 -2.38 7.92
CA ILE A 69 11.03 -2.03 6.97
C ILE A 69 10.70 -0.54 7.07
N TYR A 70 10.51 -0.05 8.27
CA TYR A 70 10.17 1.35 8.55
C TYR A 70 11.28 2.32 8.10
N ASN A 71 12.53 2.02 8.43
CA ASN A 71 13.66 2.86 8.02
C ASN A 71 13.83 2.90 6.50
N LYS A 72 13.64 1.77 5.82
CA LYS A 72 13.66 1.70 4.37
C LYS A 72 12.50 2.50 3.75
N ALA A 73 11.32 2.44 4.35
CA ALA A 73 10.17 3.23 3.94
C ALA A 73 10.45 4.74 4.03
N LEU A 74 10.99 5.18 5.16
CA LEU A 74 11.37 6.59 5.36
C LEU A 74 12.42 7.04 4.35
N LYS A 75 13.43 6.22 4.09
CA LYS A 75 14.48 6.52 3.10
C LYS A 75 13.89 6.69 1.71
N ASN A 76 13.02 5.79 1.29
CA ASN A 76 12.39 5.84 -0.04
C ASN A 76 11.46 7.05 -0.19
N ILE A 77 10.66 7.35 0.82
CA ILE A 77 9.77 8.52 0.82
C ILE A 77 10.58 9.82 0.82
N SER A 78 11.61 9.91 1.65
CA SER A 78 12.48 11.08 1.72
C SER A 78 13.20 11.32 0.39
N LYS A 79 13.68 10.27 -0.25
CA LYS A 79 14.30 10.35 -1.57
C LYS A 79 13.33 10.90 -2.61
N ALA A 80 12.13 10.36 -2.68
CA ALA A 80 11.12 10.83 -3.61
C ALA A 80 10.73 12.28 -3.35
N PHE A 81 10.55 12.65 -2.10
CA PHE A 81 10.17 13.99 -1.69
C PHE A 81 11.23 15.05 -2.03
N ILE A 82 12.49 14.77 -1.71
CA ILE A 82 13.59 15.73 -1.91
C ILE A 82 14.02 15.80 -3.38
N GLU A 83 14.07 14.67 -4.07
CA GLU A 83 14.50 14.60 -5.46
C GLU A 83 13.37 14.82 -6.48
N GLY A 84 12.13 15.02 -6.02
CA GLY A 84 10.99 15.25 -6.89
C GLY A 84 10.60 14.05 -7.74
N LYS A 85 10.63 12.85 -7.15
CA LYS A 85 10.28 11.60 -7.83
C LYS A 85 8.86 11.16 -7.48
N ALA A 86 8.22 10.42 -8.38
CA ALA A 86 6.95 9.78 -8.10
C ALA A 86 7.15 8.61 -7.12
N ILE A 87 6.13 8.31 -6.35
CA ILE A 87 6.09 7.14 -5.47
C ILE A 87 5.04 6.19 -6.04
N GLU A 88 5.43 4.94 -6.30
CA GLU A 88 4.52 3.88 -6.70
C GLU A 88 4.46 2.82 -5.60
N ILE A 89 3.26 2.56 -5.09
CA ILE A 89 3.04 1.63 -3.98
C ILE A 89 2.63 0.28 -4.54
N GLU A 90 3.58 -0.64 -4.65
CA GLU A 90 3.35 -2.00 -5.13
C GLU A 90 4.44 -2.95 -4.66
N GLY A 91 4.13 -4.24 -4.71
CA GLY A 91 5.10 -5.29 -4.41
C GLY A 91 5.35 -5.54 -2.93
N GLY A 92 6.31 -6.38 -2.65
CA GLY A 92 6.67 -6.81 -1.31
C GLY A 92 6.04 -8.16 -0.93
N ASN A 93 6.40 -8.66 0.25
CA ASN A 93 5.87 -9.91 0.82
C ASN A 93 4.79 -9.59 1.85
N TYR A 94 3.54 -9.64 1.41
CA TYR A 94 2.40 -9.23 2.23
C TYR A 94 1.18 -10.12 2.00
N GLU A 95 0.27 -10.07 2.96
CA GLU A 95 -1.09 -10.61 2.82
C GLU A 95 -2.08 -9.66 3.52
N PHE A 96 -3.27 -9.54 2.97
CA PHE A 96 -4.34 -8.76 3.58
C PHE A 96 -5.17 -9.64 4.53
N ASP A 97 -5.67 -9.02 5.59
CA ASP A 97 -6.55 -9.69 6.56
C ASP A 97 -7.88 -10.13 5.93
N LYS A 98 -8.33 -9.43 4.90
CA LYS A 98 -9.59 -9.67 4.22
C LYS A 98 -9.43 -9.60 2.71
N ALA A 99 -10.39 -10.15 1.98
CA ALA A 99 -10.43 -10.02 0.53
C ALA A 99 -10.78 -8.58 0.13
N TRP A 100 -9.91 -7.96 -0.64
CA TRP A 100 -10.09 -6.61 -1.15
C TRP A 100 -10.18 -6.59 -2.66
N SER A 101 -11.01 -5.70 -3.17
CA SER A 101 -11.16 -5.45 -4.61
C SER A 101 -11.17 -3.96 -4.87
N ARG A 102 -10.75 -3.57 -6.07
CA ARG A 102 -10.79 -2.18 -6.52
C ARG A 102 -11.73 -2.06 -7.72
N CYS A 103 -12.66 -1.14 -7.66
CA CYS A 103 -13.55 -0.87 -8.78
C CYS A 103 -12.76 -0.24 -9.94
N LYS A 104 -12.88 -0.80 -11.14
CA LYS A 104 -12.21 -0.28 -12.33
C LYS A 104 -12.77 1.08 -12.79
N ASN A 105 -14.01 1.39 -12.43
CA ASN A 105 -14.68 2.62 -12.86
C ASN A 105 -14.45 3.79 -11.91
N CYS A 106 -14.67 3.60 -10.61
CA CYS A 106 -14.53 4.67 -9.62
C CYS A 106 -13.27 4.58 -8.78
N HIS A 107 -12.46 3.53 -8.95
CA HIS A 107 -11.21 3.26 -8.22
C HIS A 107 -11.36 3.13 -6.70
N ASN A 108 -12.59 3.04 -6.18
CA ASN A 108 -12.83 2.83 -4.77
C ASN A 108 -12.44 1.42 -4.34
N LEU A 109 -11.90 1.30 -3.13
CA LEU A 109 -11.66 0.03 -2.48
C LEU A 109 -12.97 -0.56 -1.97
N VAL A 110 -13.14 -1.87 -2.18
CA VAL A 110 -14.32 -2.62 -1.77
C VAL A 110 -13.86 -3.86 -1.02
N GLU A 111 -14.44 -4.08 0.16
CA GLU A 111 -14.26 -5.32 0.89
C GLU A 111 -15.13 -6.40 0.25
N GLY A 112 -14.51 -7.52 -0.14
CA GLY A 112 -15.19 -8.63 -0.79
C GLY A 112 -15.43 -8.44 -2.29
N GLU A 113 -16.44 -9.13 -2.81
CA GLU A 113 -16.73 -9.17 -4.25
C GLU A 113 -17.88 -8.26 -4.67
N HIS A 114 -18.56 -7.61 -3.72
CA HIS A 114 -19.73 -6.81 -3.99
C HIS A 114 -19.50 -5.33 -3.78
N HIS A 115 -19.71 -4.57 -4.85
CA HIS A 115 -19.67 -3.12 -4.80
C HIS A 115 -20.99 -2.59 -4.22
N LYS A 116 -20.97 -2.17 -2.96
CA LYS A 116 -22.13 -1.49 -2.37
C LYS A 116 -22.31 -0.09 -2.98
N ALA A 117 -23.48 0.17 -3.41
CA ALA A 117 -24.24 1.32 -3.92
C ALA A 117 -23.64 2.76 -3.95
N LYS A 118 -22.37 3.00 -3.72
CA LYS A 118 -21.76 4.36 -3.69
C LYS A 118 -21.03 4.76 -4.96
N CYS A 119 -21.00 3.90 -5.99
CA CYS A 119 -20.42 4.28 -7.26
C CYS A 119 -21.34 5.28 -7.98
N LYS A 120 -20.83 6.45 -8.35
CA LYS A 120 -21.56 7.46 -9.09
C LYS A 120 -22.07 6.95 -10.45
N ASN A 121 -21.45 5.93 -11.01
CA ASN A 121 -21.86 5.26 -12.24
C ASN A 121 -22.57 3.92 -11.97
N LYS A 122 -23.71 3.98 -11.30
CA LYS A 122 -24.52 2.79 -10.92
C LYS A 122 -24.81 1.83 -12.07
N LYS A 123 -24.86 2.32 -13.31
CA LYS A 123 -25.18 1.50 -14.50
C LYS A 123 -24.03 0.58 -14.93
N ASN A 124 -22.78 0.91 -14.61
CA ASN A 124 -21.60 0.18 -15.10
C ASN A 124 -20.78 -0.53 -14.00
N CYS A 125 -21.13 -0.34 -12.73
CA CYS A 125 -20.48 -1.02 -11.61
C CYS A 125 -21.13 -2.38 -11.33
N LYS A 126 -21.15 -3.26 -12.33
CA LYS A 126 -21.47 -4.67 -12.11
C LYS A 126 -20.23 -5.40 -11.59
N SER A 127 -20.44 -6.51 -10.89
CA SER A 127 -19.39 -7.37 -10.32
C SER A 127 -18.21 -7.69 -11.26
N LYS A 128 -18.41 -7.59 -12.56
CA LYS A 128 -17.38 -7.76 -13.59
C LYS A 128 -16.31 -6.65 -13.65
N GLY A 129 -16.52 -5.54 -12.95
CA GLY A 129 -15.59 -4.40 -12.92
C GLY A 129 -14.66 -4.36 -11.70
N LEU A 130 -14.64 -5.39 -10.86
CA LEU A 130 -13.80 -5.44 -9.67
C LEU A 130 -12.50 -6.19 -9.96
N LYS A 131 -11.38 -5.56 -9.60
CA LYS A 131 -10.06 -6.20 -9.64
C LYS A 131 -9.71 -6.68 -8.23
N LYS A 132 -9.57 -8.00 -8.05
CA LYS A 132 -9.11 -8.58 -6.78
C LYS A 132 -7.67 -8.17 -6.51
N LEU A 133 -7.36 -7.82 -5.26
CA LEU A 133 -6.04 -7.34 -4.84
C LEU A 133 -5.24 -8.38 -4.05
N ASN A 134 -5.89 -9.46 -3.63
CA ASN A 134 -5.29 -10.54 -2.84
C ASN A 134 -4.86 -11.75 -3.70
N ILE A 135 -4.30 -11.48 -4.82
CA ILE A 135 -3.81 -12.59 -5.66
C ILE A 135 -2.32 -12.78 -5.45
#